data_8997325e1421cb03447d84b9727e00b6
#
_entry.id   8997325e1421cb03447d84b9727e00b6
#
_cell.length_a   1.000
_cell.length_b   1.000
_cell.length_c   1.000
_cell.angle_alpha   90.00
_cell.angle_beta   90.00
_cell.angle_gamma   90.00
#
_symmetry.space_group_name_H-M   'P 1'
#
loop_
_entity.id
_entity.type
_entity.pdbx_description
1 polymer ?
#
loop_
_entity_poly.entity_id
_entity_poly.type
_entity_poly.pdbx_seq_one_letter_code
_entity_poly.pdbx_strand_id
1 'polypeptide(L)'
;MSTTITHSNDVERQVEKYQAITIGETYTMADSGKTIKVSGTGGTVTLPAPTEGFNIKFVTTGGLTSANTVIAGGTADVMEGSIIVAGAVVDVDAADQLNFVHTADNLGDFVEITSDGSNYFVF
;
A
#
# COMPACT_ATOMS: atom_id res chain seq x y z
N MET A 1 13.80 -31.88 1.57
CA MET A 1 13.24 -31.27 1.77
C MET A 1 13.06 -31.41 1.92
N SER A 2 12.64 -31.61 1.72
CA SER A 2 11.98 -31.24 1.74
C SER A 2 11.67 -31.24 1.53
N THR A 3 11.23 -31.53 1.48
CA THR A 3 10.43 -31.09 1.25
C THR A 3 9.99 -31.02 1.20
N THR A 4 9.73 -31.33 1.21
CA THR A 4 8.98 -30.77 1.14
C THR A 4 8.59 -30.56 1.12
N ILE A 5 8.29 -30.83 1.10
CA ILE A 5 7.61 -30.15 1.06
C ILE A 5 7.38 -30.11 1.29
N THR A 6 7.17 -30.32 1.27
CA THR A 6 6.70 -29.69 1.44
C THR A 6 6.48 -29.46 1.53
N HIS A 7 6.17 -29.64 1.51
CA HIS A 7 5.64 -28.84 1.58
C HIS A 7 5.59 -28.37 1.92
N SER A 8 5.52 -28.78 2.03
CA SER A 8 5.29 -27.87 2.23
C SER A 8 5.28 -27.43 2.22
N ASN A 9 5.07 -27.46 2.10
CA ASN A 9 4.80 -26.58 2.12
C ASN A 9 4.79 -26.09 1.88
N ASP A 10 4.70 -26.30 1.70
CA ASP A 10 4.47 -25.50 1.57
C ASP A 10 4.26 -24.83 1.35
N VAL A 11 4.35 -25.13 1.12
CA VAL A 11 3.83 -24.30 1.12
C VAL A 11 3.80 -23.54 1.49
N GLU A 12 4.03 -23.17 1.37
CA GLU A 12 3.88 -22.30 1.74
C GLU A 12 3.09 -21.78 1.82
N ARG A 13 3.18 -21.85 2.03
CA ARG A 13 2.22 -21.27 2.25
C ARG A 13 1.89 -19.93 2.14
N GLN A 14 0.93 -19.48 1.85
CA GLN A 14 0.48 -18.17 1.51
C GLN A 14 0.05 -17.40 2.75
N VAL A 15 0.99 -17.02 3.58
CA VAL A 15 0.73 -16.16 4.71
C VAL A 15 0.86 -14.71 4.25
N GLU A 16 -0.20 -13.94 4.39
CA GLU A 16 -0.18 -12.52 4.08
C GLU A 16 0.70 -11.80 5.10
N LYS A 17 1.58 -10.94 4.63
CA LYS A 17 2.56 -10.27 5.49
C LYS A 17 1.99 -8.95 5.98
N TYR A 18 1.42 -8.96 7.17
CA TYR A 18 0.96 -7.73 7.82
C TYR A 18 2.10 -7.04 8.54
N GLN A 19 2.17 -5.73 8.40
CA GLN A 19 3.17 -4.91 9.09
C GLN A 19 2.55 -3.58 9.48
N ALA A 20 2.77 -3.14 10.73
CA ALA A 20 2.37 -1.80 11.14
C ALA A 20 3.17 -0.76 10.35
N ILE A 21 2.50 0.33 9.98
CA ILE A 21 3.15 1.40 9.25
C ILE A 21 4.27 2.04 10.09
N THR A 22 5.39 2.33 9.45
CA THR A 22 6.49 3.10 10.04
C THR A 22 6.61 4.39 9.26
N ILE A 23 6.22 5.48 9.88
CA ILE A 23 6.24 6.80 9.24
C ILE A 23 7.68 7.18 8.89
N GLY A 24 7.85 7.72 7.68
CA GLY A 24 9.16 8.09 7.15
C GLY A 24 9.85 6.98 6.38
N GLU A 25 9.28 5.78 6.35
CA GLU A 25 9.87 4.65 5.65
C GLU A 25 9.80 4.85 4.13
N THR A 26 10.87 4.42 3.43
CA THR A 26 10.86 4.25 1.98
C THR A 26 10.85 2.76 1.70
N TYR A 27 9.79 2.28 1.03
CA TYR A 27 9.68 0.87 0.70
C TYR A 27 10.60 0.50 -0.45
N THR A 28 10.97 -0.77 -0.48
CA THR A 28 11.82 -1.36 -1.53
C THR A 28 11.14 -2.60 -2.08
N MET A 29 11.73 -3.25 -3.07
CA MET A 29 11.19 -4.51 -3.62
C MET A 29 11.08 -5.61 -2.57
N ALA A 30 11.86 -5.55 -1.49
CA ALA A 30 11.75 -6.50 -0.38
C ALA A 30 10.40 -6.39 0.35
N ASP A 31 9.73 -5.25 0.21
CA ASP A 31 8.42 -5.02 0.84
C ASP A 31 7.25 -5.44 -0.06
N SER A 32 7.52 -5.90 -1.26
CA SER A 32 6.48 -6.35 -2.18
C SER A 32 5.67 -7.49 -1.56
N GLY A 33 4.37 -7.42 -1.71
CA GLY A 33 3.44 -8.41 -1.16
C GLY A 33 2.97 -8.12 0.26
N LYS A 34 3.47 -7.07 0.91
CA LYS A 34 3.05 -6.72 2.27
C LYS A 34 1.70 -6.02 2.29
N THR A 35 0.99 -6.21 3.40
CA THR A 35 -0.18 -5.40 3.75
C THR A 35 0.23 -4.52 4.93
N ILE A 36 0.15 -3.22 4.74
CA ILE A 36 0.59 -2.23 5.73
C ILE A 36 -0.63 -1.74 6.51
N LYS A 37 -0.56 -1.85 7.82
CA LYS A 37 -1.63 -1.42 8.72
C LYS A 37 -1.48 0.07 9.02
N VAL A 38 -2.42 0.87 8.55
CA VAL A 38 -2.42 2.31 8.72
C VAL A 38 -3.13 2.66 10.02
N SER A 39 -2.44 3.37 10.90
CA SER A 39 -3.00 3.85 12.18
C SER A 39 -2.02 4.83 12.81
N GLY A 40 -2.44 5.50 13.89
CA GLY A 40 -1.56 6.31 14.71
C GLY A 40 -1.51 7.78 14.29
N THR A 41 -0.36 8.41 14.42
CA THR A 41 -0.24 9.87 14.27
C THR A 41 -0.33 10.38 12.84
N GLY A 42 -0.10 9.52 11.87
CA GLY A 42 -0.03 9.92 10.46
C GLY A 42 1.36 10.39 10.06
N GLY A 43 1.53 10.67 8.79
CA GLY A 43 2.81 11.08 8.21
C GLY A 43 3.00 10.47 6.84
N THR A 44 4.21 10.54 6.29
CA THR A 44 4.48 10.12 4.92
C THR A 44 5.30 8.85 4.87
N VAL A 45 4.91 7.95 3.98
CA VAL A 45 5.74 6.82 3.52
C VAL A 45 5.94 6.99 2.02
N THR A 46 7.02 6.43 1.49
CA THR A 46 7.38 6.59 0.07
C THR A 46 7.55 5.22 -0.57
N LEU A 47 6.89 5.03 -1.71
CA LEU A 47 7.07 3.84 -2.52
C LEU A 47 8.41 3.92 -3.26
N PRO A 48 8.99 2.78 -3.68
CA PRO A 48 10.15 2.85 -4.57
C PRO A 48 9.75 3.45 -5.91
N ALA A 49 10.70 3.81 -6.75
CA ALA A 49 10.40 4.15 -8.14
C ALA A 49 9.65 2.96 -8.77
N PRO A 50 8.69 3.20 -9.69
CA PRO A 50 7.93 2.11 -10.27
C PRO A 50 8.83 0.99 -10.80
N THR A 51 8.58 -0.22 -10.31
CA THR A 51 9.34 -1.41 -10.67
C THR A 51 8.34 -2.50 -10.97
N GLU A 52 8.49 -3.15 -12.11
CA GLU A 52 7.55 -4.18 -12.55
C GLU A 52 7.42 -5.28 -11.50
N GLY A 53 6.17 -5.62 -11.18
CA GLY A 53 5.86 -6.68 -10.23
C GLY A 53 5.77 -6.22 -8.77
N PHE A 54 6.14 -4.99 -8.44
CA PHE A 54 5.96 -4.48 -7.08
C PHE A 54 4.46 -4.36 -6.79
N ASN A 55 4.04 -4.83 -5.60
CA ASN A 55 2.66 -4.67 -5.16
C ASN A 55 2.65 -4.53 -3.64
N ILE A 56 1.71 -3.70 -3.15
CA ILE A 56 1.57 -3.44 -1.72
C ILE A 56 0.14 -3.00 -1.45
N LYS A 57 -0.35 -3.27 -0.26
CA LYS A 57 -1.70 -2.89 0.15
C LYS A 57 -1.60 -2.09 1.45
N PHE A 58 -2.41 -1.05 1.56
CA PHE A 58 -2.54 -0.28 2.80
C PHE A 58 -3.98 -0.38 3.27
N VAL A 59 -4.17 -0.64 4.55
CA VAL A 59 -5.50 -0.76 5.14
C VAL A 59 -5.53 -0.06 6.49
N THR A 60 -6.60 0.71 6.73
CA THR A 60 -6.80 1.39 8.01
C THR A 60 -7.25 0.37 9.05
N THR A 61 -6.42 0.19 10.08
CA THR A 61 -6.70 -0.74 11.19
C THR A 61 -6.93 -0.01 12.51
N GLY A 62 -6.70 1.31 12.54
CA GLY A 62 -6.95 2.16 13.70
C GLY A 62 -7.04 3.61 13.23
N GLY A 63 -7.72 4.45 13.96
CA GLY A 63 -7.91 5.85 13.57
C GLY A 63 -6.59 6.62 13.54
N LEU A 64 -6.51 7.55 12.59
CA LEU A 64 -5.41 8.51 12.53
C LEU A 64 -5.69 9.63 13.53
N THR A 65 -4.69 10.06 14.28
CA THR A 65 -4.90 10.94 15.43
C THR A 65 -4.46 12.38 15.22
N SER A 66 -3.56 12.65 14.29
CA SER A 66 -2.97 13.99 14.15
C SER A 66 -2.85 14.49 12.73
N ALA A 67 -2.57 13.62 11.77
CA ALA A 67 -2.29 14.00 10.40
C ALA A 67 -2.70 12.91 9.44
N ASN A 68 -2.83 13.26 8.17
CA ASN A 68 -3.07 12.28 7.10
C ASN A 68 -1.90 11.31 7.03
N THR A 69 -2.18 10.09 6.61
CA THR A 69 -1.14 9.20 6.12
C THR A 69 -1.03 9.38 4.62
N VAL A 70 0.16 9.76 4.18
CA VAL A 70 0.47 10.06 2.78
C VAL A 70 1.31 8.94 2.22
N ILE A 71 0.88 8.38 1.08
CA ILE A 71 1.64 7.38 0.34
C ILE A 71 2.18 8.08 -0.90
N ALA A 72 3.44 8.45 -0.87
CA ALA A 72 4.09 9.14 -1.98
C ALA A 72 4.62 8.13 -3.00
N GLY A 73 4.50 8.47 -4.27
CA GLY A 73 4.81 7.54 -5.36
C GLY A 73 6.29 7.32 -5.68
N GLY A 74 7.18 8.02 -5.00
CA GLY A 74 8.62 7.90 -5.27
C GLY A 74 9.10 8.76 -6.45
N THR A 75 8.26 8.96 -7.43
CA THR A 75 8.45 9.91 -8.53
C THR A 75 7.12 10.60 -8.80
N ALA A 76 7.17 11.72 -9.55
CA ALA A 76 5.97 12.49 -9.86
C ALA A 76 5.11 11.79 -10.93
N ASP A 77 3.81 12.07 -10.88
CA ASP A 77 2.86 11.72 -11.95
C ASP A 77 2.81 10.22 -12.29
N VAL A 78 2.99 9.36 -11.29
CA VAL A 78 3.10 7.91 -11.54
C VAL A 78 1.89 7.08 -11.10
N MET A 79 0.92 7.68 -10.40
CA MET A 79 -0.23 6.92 -9.91
C MET A 79 -1.42 7.08 -10.85
N GLU A 80 -1.99 5.94 -11.25
CA GLU A 80 -3.08 5.85 -12.22
C GLU A 80 -4.14 4.87 -11.73
N GLY A 81 -5.35 5.01 -12.17
CA GLY A 81 -6.42 4.06 -11.90
C GLY A 81 -7.63 4.72 -11.28
N SER A 82 -8.30 4.00 -10.38
CA SER A 82 -9.47 4.55 -9.69
C SER A 82 -9.59 3.95 -8.30
N ILE A 83 -10.11 4.76 -7.38
CA ILE A 83 -10.38 4.34 -6.01
C ILE A 83 -11.83 4.68 -5.66
N ILE A 84 -12.35 4.03 -4.63
CA ILE A 84 -13.69 4.31 -4.15
C ILE A 84 -13.57 5.18 -2.91
N VAL A 85 -14.23 6.34 -2.96
CA VAL A 85 -14.26 7.27 -1.84
C VAL A 85 -15.73 7.59 -1.54
N ALA A 86 -16.16 7.30 -0.32
CA ALA A 86 -17.54 7.54 0.13
C ALA A 86 -18.56 6.93 -0.84
N GLY A 87 -18.27 5.75 -1.37
CA GLY A 87 -19.16 5.04 -2.29
C GLY A 87 -19.10 5.48 -3.74
N ALA A 88 -18.29 6.48 -4.07
CA ALA A 88 -18.13 6.97 -5.44
C ALA A 88 -16.77 6.58 -5.99
N VAL A 89 -16.73 6.31 -7.30
CA VAL A 89 -15.47 6.05 -8.00
C VAL A 89 -14.79 7.39 -8.26
N VAL A 90 -13.52 7.50 -7.86
CA VAL A 90 -12.70 8.68 -8.08
C VAL A 90 -11.55 8.30 -9.01
N ASP A 91 -11.40 9.03 -10.09
CA ASP A 91 -10.32 8.83 -11.05
C ASP A 91 -8.99 9.29 -10.44
N VAL A 92 -7.96 8.47 -10.59
CA VAL A 92 -6.59 8.80 -10.19
C VAL A 92 -5.79 8.92 -11.48
N ASP A 93 -5.40 10.14 -11.82
CA ASP A 93 -4.74 10.43 -13.10
C ASP A 93 -3.46 11.21 -12.83
N ALA A 94 -2.34 10.59 -13.14
CA ALA A 94 -1.00 11.17 -12.98
C ALA A 94 -0.78 11.77 -11.58
N ALA A 95 -1.23 11.06 -10.54
CA ALA A 95 -1.12 11.56 -9.18
C ALA A 95 0.28 11.28 -8.59
N ASP A 96 0.72 12.17 -7.72
CA ASP A 96 2.01 12.02 -7.02
C ASP A 96 1.88 11.20 -5.75
N GLN A 97 0.68 11.19 -5.15
CA GLN A 97 0.48 10.57 -3.83
C GLN A 97 -0.99 10.25 -3.60
N LEU A 98 -1.22 9.39 -2.62
CA LEU A 98 -2.55 9.09 -2.08
C LEU A 98 -2.57 9.43 -0.60
N ASN A 99 -3.72 9.88 -0.11
CA ASN A 99 -3.87 10.28 1.29
C ASN A 99 -4.97 9.50 1.98
N PHE A 100 -4.65 8.95 3.16
CA PHE A 100 -5.65 8.55 4.13
C PHE A 100 -5.90 9.77 5.02
N VAL A 101 -7.10 10.33 4.96
CA VAL A 101 -7.40 11.62 5.60
C VAL A 101 -7.83 11.40 7.03
N HIS A 102 -7.07 11.96 7.99
CA HIS A 102 -7.26 11.66 9.42
C HIS A 102 -8.62 12.11 9.99
N THR A 103 -9.28 13.05 9.33
CA THR A 103 -10.61 13.50 9.76
C THR A 103 -11.75 12.71 9.10
N ALA A 104 -11.43 11.80 8.20
CA ALA A 104 -12.42 11.07 7.41
C ALA A 104 -12.10 9.58 7.27
N ASP A 105 -11.06 9.10 7.94
CA ASP A 105 -10.66 7.69 7.86
C ASP A 105 -11.62 6.79 8.61
N ASN A 106 -11.84 5.61 8.07
CA ASN A 106 -12.67 4.57 8.68
C ASN A 106 -11.89 3.25 8.70
N LEU A 107 -12.16 2.43 9.70
CA LEU A 107 -11.58 1.08 9.75
C LEU A 107 -11.97 0.33 8.48
N GLY A 108 -10.99 -0.32 7.88
CA GLY A 108 -11.19 -1.09 6.66
C GLY A 108 -10.99 -0.30 5.37
N ASP A 109 -10.81 1.01 5.41
CA ASP A 109 -10.41 1.78 4.22
C ASP A 109 -9.10 1.20 3.70
N PHE A 110 -9.02 0.99 2.40
CA PHE A 110 -7.84 0.35 1.83
C PHE A 110 -7.53 0.86 0.42
N VAL A 111 -6.28 0.64 0.02
CA VAL A 111 -5.86 0.82 -1.37
C VAL A 111 -4.87 -0.29 -1.71
N GLU A 112 -5.02 -0.86 -2.89
CA GLU A 112 -4.07 -1.83 -3.45
C GLU A 112 -3.29 -1.15 -4.55
N ILE A 113 -1.98 -1.38 -4.59
CA ILE A 113 -1.07 -0.70 -5.51
C ILE A 113 -0.21 -1.76 -6.19
N THR A 114 -0.17 -1.71 -7.53
CA THR A 114 0.71 -2.57 -8.32
C THR A 114 1.48 -1.73 -9.32
N SER A 115 2.61 -2.23 -9.79
CA SER A 115 3.44 -1.48 -10.75
C SER A 115 3.75 -2.32 -11.99
N ASP A 116 3.75 -1.68 -13.15
CA ASP A 116 4.17 -2.27 -14.42
C ASP A 116 5.59 -1.84 -14.82
N GLY A 117 6.30 -1.14 -13.95
CA GLY A 117 7.63 -0.62 -14.20
C GLY A 117 7.67 0.84 -14.64
N SER A 118 6.52 1.39 -15.06
CA SER A 118 6.41 2.79 -15.47
C SER A 118 5.50 3.58 -14.55
N ASN A 119 4.40 2.96 -14.15
CA ASN A 119 3.38 3.59 -13.31
C ASN A 119 3.00 2.66 -12.16
N TYR A 120 2.32 3.25 -11.19
CA TYR A 120 1.59 2.53 -10.16
C TYR A 120 0.10 2.56 -10.50
N PHE A 121 -0.52 1.39 -10.53
CA PHE A 121 -1.97 1.27 -10.71
C PHE A 121 -2.59 1.05 -9.34
N VAL A 122 -3.63 1.82 -9.04
CA VAL A 122 -4.29 1.82 -7.72
C VAL A 122 -5.72 1.32 -7.85
N PHE A 123 -6.16 0.63 -6.82
CA PHE A 123 -7.50 0.04 -6.74
C PHE A 123 -8.16 0.30 -5.41
#